data_620ee0154bd038cf2ad15ede4eac8343
#
_entry.id   620ee0154bd038cf2ad15ede4eac8343
#
_cell.length_a   1.000
_cell.length_b   1.000
_cell.length_c   1.000
_cell.angle_alpha   90.00
_cell.angle_beta   90.00
_cell.angle_gamma   90.00
#
_symmetry.space_group_name_H-M   'P 1'
#
loop_
_entity.id
_entity.type
_entity.pdbx_description
1 polymer ?
#
loop_
_entity_poly.entity_id
_entity_poly.type
_entity_poly.pdbx_seq_one_letter_code
_entity_poly.pdbx_strand_id
1 'polypeptide(L)'
;MKYLSLFSGIGGFELGIQQANMCQPKCVGYSEIDKYAIQVYNKQFNHKNYGDITKINASTLPDFELLIGGFPCQSFSIAGKRGGFNDTRGTLFFDVARVLKEKQPRLCLLENVKGLLSHEQGATFRTIISTLDELGYDCQWQVLNSKNFGVPQNRERVFIVGHLRGTSRPEVFPIGGADREDTRNVGEDLSYTIDANYSKGTNTLEKGRRQLIKGDTAIRRLTPKECERLQGFPDDWTKEGMDGLISDTQRYKMCGNSVTVPVIKEIINKLINY
;
A
#
# COMPACT_ATOMS: atom_id res chain seq x y z
N MET A 1 5.81 7.72 -17.79
CA MET A 1 6.41 7.97 -16.47
C MET A 1 7.09 6.71 -15.95
N LYS A 2 8.35 6.81 -15.51
CA LYS A 2 9.09 5.69 -14.87
C LYS A 2 8.79 5.68 -13.37
N TYR A 3 8.66 4.49 -12.77
CA TYR A 3 8.44 4.37 -11.33
C TYR A 3 9.23 3.22 -10.69
N LEU A 4 9.58 3.40 -9.40
CA LEU A 4 10.14 2.36 -8.53
C LEU A 4 9.09 1.96 -7.51
N SER A 5 8.95 0.64 -7.27
CA SER A 5 8.00 0.11 -6.29
C SER A 5 8.73 -0.50 -5.09
N LEU A 6 8.35 -0.09 -3.89
CA LEU A 6 8.91 -0.60 -2.63
C LEU A 6 7.81 -1.32 -1.83
N PHE A 7 8.18 -2.43 -1.19
CA PHE A 7 7.23 -3.29 -0.47
C PHE A 7 6.06 -3.74 -1.37
N SER A 8 6.40 -4.18 -2.57
CA SER A 8 5.44 -4.32 -3.67
C SER A 8 4.38 -5.40 -3.44
N GLY A 9 4.63 -6.34 -2.51
CA GLY A 9 3.71 -7.43 -2.23
C GLY A 9 3.38 -8.23 -3.49
N ILE A 10 2.10 -8.37 -3.78
CA ILE A 10 1.58 -9.08 -4.96
C ILE A 10 1.29 -8.17 -6.15
N GLY A 11 1.79 -6.94 -6.14
CA GLY A 11 1.67 -6.01 -7.27
C GLY A 11 0.39 -5.17 -7.31
N GLY A 12 -0.16 -4.82 -6.15
CA GLY A 12 -1.39 -4.02 -6.07
C GLY A 12 -1.23 -2.60 -6.58
N PHE A 13 -0.08 -1.97 -6.33
CA PHE A 13 0.24 -0.66 -6.89
C PHE A 13 0.41 -0.74 -8.41
N GLU A 14 1.16 -1.72 -8.89
CA GLU A 14 1.43 -1.93 -10.31
C GLU A 14 0.14 -2.16 -11.09
N LEU A 15 -0.75 -3.00 -10.58
CA LEU A 15 -2.04 -3.24 -11.20
C LEU A 15 -2.91 -1.98 -11.22
N GLY A 16 -2.91 -1.20 -10.13
CA GLY A 16 -3.60 0.10 -10.08
C GLY A 16 -3.06 1.10 -11.11
N ILE A 17 -1.74 1.16 -11.29
CA ILE A 17 -1.08 1.98 -12.30
C ILE A 17 -1.44 1.51 -13.71
N GLN A 18 -1.44 0.20 -13.98
CA GLN A 18 -1.83 -0.34 -15.29
C GLN A 18 -3.29 -0.05 -15.63
N GLN A 19 -4.18 -0.02 -14.63
CA GLN A 19 -5.59 0.30 -14.81
C GLN A 19 -5.88 1.80 -14.89
N ALA A 20 -4.92 2.65 -14.52
CA ALA A 20 -5.04 4.08 -14.63
C ALA A 20 -4.78 4.55 -16.08
N ASN A 21 -5.23 5.78 -16.40
CA ASN A 21 -5.06 6.35 -17.74
C ASN A 21 -3.64 6.90 -17.99
N MET A 22 -2.63 6.30 -17.34
CA MET A 22 -1.23 6.73 -17.48
C MET A 22 -0.65 6.27 -18.83
N CYS A 23 -0.11 7.23 -19.57
CA CYS A 23 0.58 6.92 -20.82
C CYS A 23 1.88 6.17 -20.52
N GLN A 24 1.97 4.91 -21.01
CA GLN A 24 3.17 4.06 -20.97
C GLN A 24 3.91 4.04 -19.61
N PRO A 25 3.29 3.59 -18.51
CA PRO A 25 3.98 3.44 -17.24
C PRO A 25 5.10 2.40 -17.38
N LYS A 26 6.30 2.73 -16.85
CA LYS A 26 7.45 1.84 -16.89
C LYS A 26 7.98 1.62 -15.47
N CYS A 27 7.80 0.42 -14.93
CA CYS A 27 8.47 0.01 -13.71
C CYS A 27 9.96 -0.20 -13.95
N VAL A 28 10.82 0.48 -13.18
CA VAL A 28 12.27 0.29 -13.25
C VAL A 28 12.75 -0.85 -12.37
N GLY A 29 11.88 -1.37 -11.52
CA GLY A 29 12.08 -2.51 -10.64
C GLY A 29 11.29 -2.36 -9.35
N TYR A 30 11.38 -3.39 -8.51
CA TYR A 30 10.64 -3.45 -7.24
C TYR A 30 11.51 -3.99 -6.11
N SER A 31 11.06 -3.79 -4.86
CA SER A 31 11.66 -4.33 -3.65
C SER A 31 10.62 -5.11 -2.87
N GLU A 32 10.85 -6.40 -2.69
CA GLU A 32 10.03 -7.31 -1.89
C GLU A 32 10.91 -8.47 -1.37
N ILE A 33 10.63 -8.95 -0.16
CA ILE A 33 11.39 -10.05 0.49
C ILE A 33 10.54 -11.29 0.77
N ASP A 34 9.20 -11.17 0.78
CA ASP A 34 8.33 -12.32 1.00
C ASP A 34 8.36 -13.24 -0.24
N LYS A 35 8.89 -14.45 -0.06
CA LYS A 35 9.10 -15.38 -1.16
C LYS A 35 7.82 -15.74 -1.92
N TYR A 36 6.67 -15.77 -1.25
CA TYR A 36 5.40 -16.10 -1.91
C TYR A 36 4.84 -14.90 -2.68
N ALA A 37 4.98 -13.70 -2.11
CA ALA A 37 4.64 -12.48 -2.81
C ALA A 37 5.49 -12.29 -4.08
N ILE A 38 6.80 -12.54 -3.99
CA ILE A 38 7.72 -12.50 -5.13
C ILE A 38 7.29 -13.47 -6.23
N GLN A 39 6.90 -14.70 -5.89
CA GLN A 39 6.45 -15.69 -6.87
C GLN A 39 5.17 -15.25 -7.59
N VAL A 40 4.18 -14.73 -6.84
CA VAL A 40 2.95 -14.19 -7.43
C VAL A 40 3.26 -12.97 -8.28
N TYR A 41 4.07 -12.04 -7.76
CA TYR A 41 4.46 -10.83 -8.49
C TYR A 41 5.12 -11.17 -9.83
N ASN A 42 6.13 -12.04 -9.83
CA ASN A 42 6.88 -12.41 -11.04
C ASN A 42 6.05 -13.17 -12.07
N LYS A 43 4.95 -13.82 -11.64
CA LYS A 43 3.99 -14.42 -12.59
C LYS A 43 3.19 -13.35 -13.35
N GLN A 44 2.95 -12.21 -12.73
CA GLN A 44 2.13 -11.14 -13.29
C GLN A 44 2.96 -10.07 -14.02
N PHE A 45 4.20 -9.84 -13.55
CA PHE A 45 5.06 -8.76 -14.02
C PHE A 45 6.49 -9.26 -14.26
N ASN A 46 7.11 -8.76 -15.32
CA ASN A 46 8.51 -9.05 -15.64
C ASN A 46 9.41 -7.87 -15.22
N HIS A 47 9.46 -7.59 -13.90
CA HIS A 47 10.28 -6.51 -13.37
C HIS A 47 11.43 -7.07 -12.54
N LYS A 48 12.53 -6.30 -12.43
CA LYS A 48 13.68 -6.67 -11.61
C LYS A 48 13.38 -6.50 -10.13
N ASN A 49 13.55 -7.56 -9.33
CA ASN A 49 13.52 -7.45 -7.87
C ASN A 49 14.87 -7.00 -7.33
N TYR A 50 14.89 -5.92 -6.54
CA TYR A 50 16.07 -5.44 -5.83
C TYR A 50 16.19 -6.04 -4.41
N GLY A 51 15.23 -6.88 -3.98
CA GLY A 51 15.24 -7.58 -2.69
C GLY A 51 14.97 -6.66 -1.49
N ASP A 52 15.75 -6.83 -0.45
CA ASP A 52 15.62 -6.12 0.83
C ASP A 52 16.01 -4.64 0.69
N ILE A 53 15.06 -3.74 0.95
CA ILE A 53 15.28 -2.29 0.84
C ILE A 53 16.45 -1.82 1.70
N THR A 54 16.70 -2.44 2.85
CA THR A 54 17.80 -2.08 3.75
C THR A 54 19.18 -2.33 3.13
N LYS A 55 19.24 -3.17 2.10
CA LYS A 55 20.47 -3.57 1.39
C LYS A 55 20.62 -2.89 0.03
N ILE A 56 19.58 -2.18 -0.43
CA ILE A 56 19.63 -1.49 -1.72
C ILE A 56 20.63 -0.33 -1.65
N ASN A 57 21.62 -0.34 -2.54
CA ASN A 57 22.41 0.86 -2.82
C ASN A 57 21.59 1.78 -3.75
N ALA A 58 21.04 2.85 -3.19
CA ALA A 58 20.15 3.75 -3.93
C ALA A 58 20.83 4.44 -5.13
N SER A 59 22.17 4.69 -5.06
CA SER A 59 22.90 5.32 -6.16
C SER A 59 22.94 4.45 -7.43
N THR A 60 22.84 3.12 -7.29
CA THR A 60 22.86 2.19 -8.42
C THR A 60 21.50 1.96 -9.08
N LEU A 61 20.43 2.49 -8.49
CA LEU A 61 19.09 2.40 -9.07
C LEU A 61 19.00 3.26 -10.34
N PRO A 62 18.27 2.80 -11.38
CA PRO A 62 17.94 3.66 -12.52
C PRO A 62 17.18 4.90 -12.07
N ASP A 63 17.17 5.96 -12.86
CA ASP A 63 16.37 7.14 -12.59
C ASP A 63 14.88 6.87 -12.87
N PHE A 64 14.05 7.40 -11.99
CA PHE A 64 12.59 7.28 -12.04
C PHE A 64 11.94 8.58 -11.55
N GLU A 65 10.68 8.77 -11.91
CA GLU A 65 9.92 9.99 -11.65
C GLU A 65 8.97 9.85 -10.47
N LEU A 66 8.54 8.61 -10.15
CA LEU A 66 7.59 8.29 -9.10
C LEU A 66 8.13 7.15 -8.22
N LEU A 67 8.18 7.35 -6.91
CA LEU A 67 8.37 6.27 -5.94
C LEU A 67 7.01 5.90 -5.36
N ILE A 68 6.70 4.60 -5.36
CA ILE A 68 5.49 4.07 -4.72
C ILE A 68 5.85 3.07 -3.64
N GLY A 69 5.05 2.99 -2.57
CA GLY A 69 5.28 1.98 -1.54
C GLY A 69 4.32 2.02 -0.36
N GLY A 70 3.91 0.83 0.10
CA GLY A 70 3.18 0.62 1.35
C GLY A 70 4.14 0.12 2.43
N PHE A 71 4.82 1.01 3.14
CA PHE A 71 5.79 0.61 4.15
C PHE A 71 5.09 0.09 5.42
N PRO A 72 5.64 -0.97 6.08
CA PRO A 72 5.01 -1.53 7.26
C PRO A 72 5.07 -0.55 8.45
N CYS A 73 3.93 -0.45 9.17
CA CYS A 73 3.85 0.26 10.44
C CYS A 73 4.44 -0.61 11.56
N GLN A 74 5.74 -0.87 11.52
CA GLN A 74 6.45 -1.48 12.65
C GLN A 74 6.94 -0.37 13.57
N SER A 75 6.89 -0.64 14.88
CA SER A 75 7.22 0.31 15.94
C SER A 75 8.33 1.30 15.54
N PHE A 76 7.95 2.56 15.39
CA PHE A 76 8.88 3.65 15.46
C PHE A 76 9.41 3.67 16.90
N SER A 77 10.41 2.86 17.17
CA SER A 77 11.14 2.96 18.43
C SER A 77 11.84 4.31 18.42
N ILE A 78 11.27 5.27 19.15
CA ILE A 78 11.94 6.55 19.45
C ILE A 78 13.07 6.25 20.46
N ALA A 79 14.02 5.42 20.09
CA ALA A 79 15.29 5.28 20.78
C ALA A 79 16.31 6.18 20.09
N GLY A 80 16.11 7.48 20.16
CA GLY A 80 17.05 8.46 19.61
C GLY A 80 16.49 9.87 19.75
N LYS A 81 16.99 10.60 20.74
CA LYS A 81 16.74 12.03 20.90
C LYS A 81 17.16 12.78 19.64
N ARG A 82 16.21 13.56 19.04
CA ARG A 82 16.44 14.79 18.24
C ARG A 82 17.72 14.87 17.40
N GLY A 83 18.08 13.81 16.66
CA GLY A 83 19.29 13.77 15.82
C GLY A 83 19.06 13.98 14.32
N GLY A 84 17.84 14.32 13.86
CA GLY A 84 17.55 14.49 12.43
C GLY A 84 17.83 13.23 11.62
N PHE A 85 18.13 13.38 10.35
CA PHE A 85 18.37 12.31 9.38
C PHE A 85 19.50 11.33 9.74
N ASN A 86 20.37 11.67 10.69
CA ASN A 86 21.56 10.88 11.05
C ASN A 86 21.30 9.81 12.13
N ASP A 87 20.14 9.79 12.78
CA ASP A 87 19.80 8.80 13.81
C ASP A 87 18.75 7.79 13.33
N THR A 88 19.00 7.19 12.18
CA THR A 88 18.07 6.42 11.37
C THR A 88 18.03 4.92 11.71
N ARG A 89 18.34 4.54 12.94
CA ARG A 89 18.31 3.13 13.33
C ARG A 89 16.90 2.68 13.69
N GLY A 90 16.20 1.98 12.75
CA GLY A 90 15.16 1.06 13.12
C GLY A 90 13.82 1.09 12.42
N THR A 91 13.52 1.94 11.44
CA THR A 91 12.26 1.83 10.70
C THR A 91 12.46 1.84 9.19
N LEU A 92 11.74 0.97 8.51
CA LEU A 92 11.80 0.85 7.04
C LEU A 92 11.35 2.13 6.30
N PHE A 93 10.67 3.06 6.98
CA PHE A 93 10.39 4.38 6.42
C PHE A 93 11.67 5.17 6.15
N PHE A 94 12.69 5.09 7.02
CA PHE A 94 13.95 5.79 6.78
C PHE A 94 14.75 5.21 5.62
N ASP A 95 14.54 3.92 5.28
CA ASP A 95 15.07 3.36 4.04
C ASP A 95 14.36 3.93 2.81
N VAL A 96 13.03 4.15 2.87
CA VAL A 96 12.30 4.91 1.84
C VAL A 96 12.88 6.32 1.73
N ALA A 97 13.05 7.01 2.84
CA ALA A 97 13.62 8.36 2.89
C ALA A 97 15.04 8.42 2.31
N ARG A 98 15.87 7.39 2.55
CA ARG A 98 17.22 7.25 1.98
C ARG A 98 17.16 7.14 0.44
N VAL A 99 16.23 6.36 -0.10
CA VAL A 99 16.04 6.26 -1.56
C VAL A 99 15.53 7.59 -2.13
N LEU A 100 14.57 8.25 -1.47
CA LEU A 100 14.08 9.57 -1.88
C LEU A 100 15.19 10.62 -1.87
N LYS A 101 16.04 10.63 -0.85
CA LYS A 101 17.18 11.55 -0.75
C LYS A 101 18.16 11.41 -1.91
N GLU A 102 18.50 10.18 -2.25
CA GLU A 102 19.51 9.88 -3.27
C GLU A 102 18.98 10.12 -4.69
N LYS A 103 17.72 9.70 -4.95
CA LYS A 103 17.17 9.71 -6.31
C LYS A 103 16.31 10.93 -6.63
N GLN A 104 15.79 11.61 -5.62
CA GLN A 104 14.95 12.80 -5.73
C GLN A 104 13.89 12.70 -6.86
N PRO A 105 13.07 11.62 -6.90
CA PRO A 105 12.00 11.54 -7.87
C PRO A 105 11.02 12.71 -7.66
N ARG A 106 10.46 13.24 -8.74
CA ARG A 106 9.52 14.37 -8.64
C ARG A 106 8.28 14.08 -7.81
N LEU A 107 7.91 12.80 -7.67
CA LEU A 107 6.72 12.34 -6.95
C LEU A 107 7.03 11.14 -6.04
N CYS A 108 6.35 11.08 -4.91
CA CYS A 108 6.21 9.84 -4.16
C CYS A 108 4.75 9.62 -3.74
N LEU A 109 4.32 8.35 -3.73
CA LEU A 109 3.03 7.89 -3.23
C LEU A 109 3.26 6.81 -2.18
N LEU A 110 2.98 7.13 -0.93
CA LEU A 110 3.18 6.26 0.21
C LEU A 110 1.84 5.87 0.84
N GLU A 111 1.73 4.62 1.27
CA GLU A 111 0.53 4.09 1.94
C GLU A 111 0.86 3.57 3.33
N ASN A 112 -0.09 3.72 4.25
CA ASN A 112 -0.02 3.08 5.55
C ASN A 112 -1.41 2.90 6.17
N VAL A 113 -1.48 2.17 7.29
CA VAL A 113 -2.72 2.01 8.05
C VAL A 113 -3.16 3.35 8.66
N LYS A 114 -4.48 3.58 8.80
CA LYS A 114 -5.04 4.79 9.45
C LYS A 114 -4.47 5.02 10.86
N GLY A 115 -4.17 3.92 11.60
CA GLY A 115 -3.57 3.99 12.93
C GLY A 115 -2.24 4.74 13.02
N LEU A 116 -1.54 4.91 11.89
CA LEU A 116 -0.32 5.74 11.80
C LEU A 116 -0.56 7.17 12.29
N LEU A 117 -1.73 7.74 12.01
CA LEU A 117 -2.08 9.12 12.38
C LEU A 117 -2.14 9.35 13.89
N SER A 118 -2.53 8.32 14.65
CA SER A 118 -2.63 8.37 16.11
C SER A 118 -1.49 7.68 16.84
N HIS A 119 -0.58 7.00 16.12
CA HIS A 119 0.55 6.30 16.71
C HIS A 119 1.44 7.29 17.47
N GLU A 120 1.76 6.96 18.75
CA GLU A 120 2.52 7.81 19.66
C GLU A 120 1.97 9.27 19.70
N GLN A 121 0.65 9.38 19.86
CA GLN A 121 -0.04 10.69 19.90
C GLN A 121 0.23 11.55 18.64
N GLY A 122 0.40 10.89 17.49
CA GLY A 122 0.67 11.52 16.21
C GLY A 122 2.15 11.89 15.98
N ALA A 123 3.05 11.58 16.91
CA ALA A 123 4.48 11.89 16.76
C ALA A 123 5.08 11.19 15.54
N THR A 124 4.73 9.92 15.33
CA THR A 124 5.19 9.13 14.18
C THR A 124 4.83 9.78 12.85
N PHE A 125 3.57 10.18 12.69
CA PHE A 125 3.11 10.82 11.44
C PHE A 125 3.80 12.16 11.22
N ARG A 126 3.94 12.98 12.29
CA ARG A 126 4.70 14.24 12.22
C ARG A 126 6.15 14.03 11.78
N THR A 127 6.82 12.99 12.31
CA THR A 127 8.19 12.64 11.90
C THR A 127 8.27 12.30 10.42
N ILE A 128 7.31 11.52 9.90
CA ILE A 128 7.26 11.18 8.46
C ILE A 128 7.14 12.45 7.61
N ILE A 129 6.18 13.32 7.94
CA ILE A 129 5.95 14.55 7.17
C ILE A 129 7.15 15.50 7.28
N SER A 130 7.72 15.71 8.48
CA SER A 130 8.94 16.54 8.65
C SER A 130 10.12 15.99 7.86
N THR A 131 10.32 14.65 7.86
CA THR A 131 11.40 14.05 7.07
C THR A 131 11.21 14.27 5.56
N LEU A 132 10.00 14.12 5.06
CA LEU A 132 9.70 14.40 3.65
C LEU A 132 9.91 15.89 3.33
N ASP A 133 9.51 16.80 4.22
CA ASP A 133 9.73 18.24 4.08
C ASP A 133 11.23 18.60 4.05
N GLU A 134 12.04 18.02 4.95
CA GLU A 134 13.50 18.17 4.97
C GLU A 134 14.16 17.66 3.68
N LEU A 135 13.57 16.64 3.04
CA LEU A 135 14.02 16.11 1.75
C LEU A 135 13.56 16.97 0.55
N GLY A 136 12.81 18.03 0.79
CA GLY A 136 12.33 18.95 -0.24
C GLY A 136 10.99 18.60 -0.85
N TYR A 137 10.19 17.74 -0.20
CA TYR A 137 8.85 17.38 -0.68
C TYR A 137 7.75 18.17 0.01
N ASP A 138 6.88 18.77 -0.79
CA ASP A 138 5.59 19.28 -0.32
C ASP A 138 4.59 18.13 -0.30
N CYS A 139 3.97 17.86 0.84
CA CYS A 139 3.11 16.71 1.05
C CYS A 139 1.63 17.07 1.08
N GLN A 140 0.82 16.23 0.43
CA GLN A 140 -0.63 16.16 0.59
C GLN A 140 -0.97 14.76 1.15
N TRP A 141 -2.00 14.65 1.97
CA TRP A 141 -2.42 13.35 2.49
C TRP A 141 -3.93 13.28 2.73
N GLN A 142 -4.48 12.06 2.63
CA GLN A 142 -5.89 11.78 2.92
C GLN A 142 -6.06 10.36 3.42
N VAL A 143 -7.04 10.14 4.31
CA VAL A 143 -7.54 8.81 4.63
C VAL A 143 -8.62 8.45 3.62
N LEU A 144 -8.40 7.35 2.89
CA LEU A 144 -9.37 6.82 1.93
C LEU A 144 -9.90 5.48 2.42
N ASN A 145 -11.19 5.25 2.20
CA ASN A 145 -11.84 3.98 2.54
C ASN A 145 -12.18 3.21 1.26
N SER A 146 -11.70 1.97 1.17
CA SER A 146 -11.86 1.12 -0.02
C SER A 146 -13.30 0.97 -0.48
N LYS A 147 -14.29 0.99 0.44
CA LYS A 147 -15.72 0.93 0.13
C LYS A 147 -16.21 2.01 -0.83
N ASN A 148 -15.53 3.16 -0.86
CA ASN A 148 -15.90 4.29 -1.72
C ASN A 148 -15.33 4.15 -3.14
N PHE A 149 -14.59 3.05 -3.43
CA PHE A 149 -13.88 2.82 -4.69
C PHE A 149 -14.33 1.52 -5.38
N GLY A 150 -15.59 1.09 -5.15
CA GLY A 150 -16.20 -0.02 -5.89
C GLY A 150 -15.90 -1.42 -5.34
N VAL A 151 -15.26 -1.53 -4.16
CA VAL A 151 -15.12 -2.82 -3.46
C VAL A 151 -15.87 -2.78 -2.12
N PRO A 152 -16.63 -3.83 -1.75
CA PRO A 152 -17.45 -3.83 -0.55
C PRO A 152 -16.61 -4.14 0.71
N GLN A 153 -15.49 -3.42 0.92
CA GLN A 153 -14.59 -3.59 2.05
C GLN A 153 -14.41 -2.27 2.81
N ASN A 154 -14.74 -2.28 4.10
CA ASN A 154 -14.46 -1.18 5.01
C ASN A 154 -12.97 -1.23 5.42
N ARG A 155 -12.10 -0.63 4.59
CA ARG A 155 -10.65 -0.60 4.80
C ARG A 155 -10.13 0.83 4.66
N GLU A 156 -9.81 1.44 5.78
CA GLU A 156 -9.25 2.79 5.83
C GLU A 156 -7.73 2.76 5.79
N ARG A 157 -7.15 3.56 4.90
CA ARG A 157 -5.69 3.72 4.76
C ARG A 157 -5.36 5.19 4.58
N VAL A 158 -4.23 5.62 5.13
CA VAL A 158 -3.67 6.93 4.84
C VAL A 158 -2.76 6.84 3.63
N PHE A 159 -2.99 7.74 2.67
CA PHE A 159 -2.14 7.92 1.51
C PHE A 159 -1.47 9.28 1.60
N ILE A 160 -0.16 9.30 1.34
CA ILE A 160 0.67 10.50 1.36
C ILE A 160 1.26 10.64 -0.04
N VAL A 161 1.03 11.80 -0.66
CA VAL A 161 1.64 12.17 -1.93
C VAL A 161 2.62 13.30 -1.67
N GLY A 162 3.88 13.09 -2.03
CA GLY A 162 4.92 14.10 -1.96
C GLY A 162 5.30 14.60 -3.35
N HIS A 163 5.42 15.92 -3.49
CA HIS A 163 5.87 16.60 -4.69
C HIS A 163 7.21 17.28 -4.42
N LEU A 164 8.24 16.95 -5.19
CA LEU A 164 9.54 17.59 -5.05
C LEU A 164 9.44 19.08 -5.41
N ARG A 165 9.92 19.97 -4.54
CA ARG A 165 9.90 21.41 -4.75
C ARG A 165 10.60 21.80 -6.04
N GLY A 166 10.06 22.81 -6.71
CA GLY A 166 10.56 23.22 -8.04
C GLY A 166 10.02 22.38 -9.21
N THR A 167 9.18 21.38 -8.96
CA THR A 167 8.48 20.61 -10.00
C THR A 167 6.97 20.93 -10.00
N SER A 168 6.26 20.47 -11.06
CA SER A 168 4.80 20.59 -11.11
C SER A 168 4.15 19.92 -9.92
N ARG A 169 3.16 20.61 -9.30
CA ARG A 169 2.46 20.17 -8.10
C ARG A 169 0.96 20.01 -8.38
N PRO A 170 0.53 18.87 -8.92
CA PRO A 170 -0.90 18.59 -9.07
C PRO A 170 -1.60 18.53 -7.70
N GLU A 171 -2.82 19.03 -7.63
CA GLU A 171 -3.69 18.85 -6.47
C GLU A 171 -4.33 17.46 -6.57
N VAL A 172 -3.86 16.53 -5.73
CA VAL A 172 -4.33 15.14 -5.75
C VAL A 172 -5.51 14.95 -4.80
N PHE A 173 -5.45 15.56 -3.63
CA PHE A 173 -6.49 15.45 -2.62
C PHE A 173 -7.25 16.79 -2.47
N PRO A 174 -8.56 16.75 -2.14
CA PRO A 174 -9.35 15.57 -1.78
C PRO A 174 -9.79 14.72 -2.98
N ILE A 175 -9.80 13.39 -2.77
CA ILE A 175 -10.45 12.44 -3.66
C ILE A 175 -11.79 12.05 -3.04
N GLY A 176 -12.85 12.16 -3.83
CA GLY A 176 -14.20 12.02 -3.30
C GLY A 176 -14.63 13.29 -2.58
N GLY A 177 -15.88 13.77 -2.78
CA GLY A 177 -16.40 14.89 -1.99
C GLY A 177 -16.30 14.58 -0.51
N ALA A 178 -15.86 15.55 0.32
CA ALA A 178 -15.74 15.43 1.76
C ALA A 178 -17.05 15.03 2.46
N ASP A 179 -18.19 15.08 1.75
CA ASP A 179 -19.55 14.88 2.25
C ASP A 179 -20.43 14.06 1.30
N ARG A 180 -19.89 13.03 0.67
CA ARG A 180 -20.79 11.93 0.36
C ARG A 180 -20.94 11.13 1.67
N GLU A 181 -21.81 11.61 2.55
CA GLU A 181 -22.64 10.72 3.32
C GLU A 181 -23.27 9.78 2.29
N ASP A 182 -22.66 8.62 2.12
CA ASP A 182 -23.32 7.54 1.43
C ASP A 182 -24.44 7.09 2.37
N THR A 183 -25.56 7.80 2.28
CA THR A 183 -26.81 7.54 2.99
C THR A 183 -27.46 6.22 2.53
N ARG A 184 -26.79 5.46 1.66
CA ARG A 184 -27.11 4.05 1.51
C ARG A 184 -26.80 3.39 2.83
N ASN A 185 -27.84 2.87 3.48
CA ASN A 185 -27.76 1.97 4.62
C ASN A 185 -26.91 0.74 4.24
N VAL A 186 -25.59 0.88 4.30
CA VAL A 186 -24.63 -0.19 3.98
C VAL A 186 -24.31 -0.96 5.28
N GLY A 187 -25.35 -1.23 6.09
CA GLY A 187 -25.15 -1.87 7.39
C GLY A 187 -24.82 -3.35 7.34
N GLU A 188 -25.25 -4.07 6.30
CA GLU A 188 -25.18 -5.54 6.29
C GLU A 188 -24.28 -6.13 5.18
N ASP A 189 -23.94 -5.35 4.14
CA ASP A 189 -23.23 -5.87 2.96
C ASP A 189 -21.73 -5.55 2.88
N LEU A 190 -21.16 -4.85 3.88
CA LEU A 190 -19.75 -4.53 3.89
C LEU A 190 -18.91 -5.57 4.63
N SER A 191 -17.85 -6.01 3.99
CA SER A 191 -16.84 -6.82 4.64
C SER A 191 -15.94 -5.97 5.56
N TYR A 192 -15.53 -6.55 6.68
CA TYR A 192 -14.45 -5.98 7.49
C TYR A 192 -13.12 -6.03 6.75
N THR A 193 -12.17 -5.20 7.19
CA THR A 193 -10.80 -5.23 6.66
C THR A 193 -10.20 -6.64 6.77
N ILE A 194 -9.73 -7.18 5.64
CA ILE A 194 -8.94 -8.39 5.63
C ILE A 194 -7.52 -8.04 6.07
N ASP A 195 -7.01 -8.72 7.08
CA ASP A 195 -5.64 -8.58 7.56
C ASP A 195 -4.78 -9.81 7.22
N ALA A 196 -3.47 -9.69 7.40
CA ALA A 196 -2.51 -10.77 7.13
C ALA A 196 -2.72 -12.02 8.02
N ASN A 197 -3.48 -11.90 9.10
CA ASN A 197 -3.79 -12.98 10.03
C ASN A 197 -5.13 -13.65 9.76
N TYR A 198 -5.83 -13.29 8.68
CA TYR A 198 -7.16 -13.82 8.36
C TYR A 198 -7.20 -15.36 8.32
N SER A 199 -6.10 -15.99 7.93
CA SER A 199 -5.95 -17.46 7.90
C SER A 199 -5.93 -18.15 9.26
N LYS A 200 -5.61 -17.44 10.36
CA LYS A 200 -5.36 -18.03 11.69
C LYS A 200 -6.62 -18.50 12.44
N GLY A 201 -7.76 -18.61 11.76
CA GLY A 201 -8.97 -19.22 12.30
C GLY A 201 -9.96 -18.26 12.97
N THR A 202 -11.06 -18.84 13.44
CA THR A 202 -12.23 -18.11 14.00
C THR A 202 -12.20 -17.96 15.51
N ASN A 203 -11.17 -18.45 16.20
CA ASN A 203 -11.13 -18.61 17.67
C ASN A 203 -11.02 -17.32 18.49
N THR A 204 -11.35 -16.17 17.93
CA THR A 204 -11.44 -14.92 18.67
C THR A 204 -12.81 -14.29 18.50
N LEU A 205 -13.85 -14.99 18.94
CA LEU A 205 -15.19 -14.43 19.14
C LEU A 205 -15.17 -13.19 20.05
N GLU A 206 -14.17 -13.08 20.93
CA GLU A 206 -14.01 -11.93 21.83
C GLU A 206 -13.41 -10.66 21.19
N LYS A 207 -12.80 -10.74 20.00
CA LYS A 207 -12.27 -9.56 19.29
C LYS A 207 -12.95 -9.27 17.93
N GLY A 208 -14.06 -9.90 17.66
CA GLY A 208 -15.19 -9.48 16.84
C GLY A 208 -14.95 -8.86 15.46
N ARG A 209 -13.88 -9.18 14.71
CA ARG A 209 -13.58 -8.44 13.47
C ARG A 209 -13.21 -9.30 12.27
N ARG A 210 -13.60 -10.57 12.24
CA ARG A 210 -13.38 -11.41 11.06
C ARG A 210 -14.68 -11.60 10.31
N GLN A 211 -14.66 -11.28 9.02
CA GLN A 211 -15.81 -11.52 8.15
C GLN A 211 -16.10 -13.02 8.07
N LEU A 212 -17.29 -13.39 8.45
CA LEU A 212 -17.84 -14.73 8.28
C LEU A 212 -19.04 -14.63 7.36
N ILE A 213 -19.22 -15.62 6.49
CA ILE A 213 -20.39 -15.73 5.63
C ILE A 213 -21.30 -16.80 6.22
N LYS A 214 -22.57 -16.44 6.47
CA LYS A 214 -23.61 -17.35 6.82
C LYS A 214 -24.18 -17.98 5.53
N GLY A 215 -23.84 -19.24 5.28
CA GLY A 215 -24.50 -20.03 4.24
C GLY A 215 -25.75 -20.73 4.79
N ASP A 216 -26.51 -21.40 3.93
CA ASP A 216 -27.73 -22.11 4.31
C ASP A 216 -27.50 -23.22 5.33
N THR A 217 -26.30 -23.79 5.37
CA THR A 217 -25.96 -24.94 6.22
C THR A 217 -24.80 -24.72 7.15
N ALA A 218 -23.99 -23.69 6.94
CA ALA A 218 -22.79 -23.45 7.75
C ALA A 218 -22.29 -22.00 7.70
N ILE A 219 -21.59 -21.58 8.76
CA ILE A 219 -20.83 -20.34 8.77
C ILE A 219 -19.43 -20.65 8.24
N ARG A 220 -18.96 -19.93 7.23
CA ARG A 220 -17.65 -20.10 6.63
C ARG A 220 -16.85 -18.79 6.58
N ARG A 221 -15.55 -18.90 6.42
CA ARG A 221 -14.68 -17.76 6.09
C ARG A 221 -14.81 -17.40 4.62
N LEU A 222 -14.39 -16.18 4.27
CA LEU A 222 -14.14 -15.83 2.87
C LEU A 222 -13.09 -16.78 2.26
N THR A 223 -13.26 -17.13 1.01
CA THR A 223 -12.24 -17.82 0.22
C THR A 223 -11.12 -16.85 -0.17
N PRO A 224 -9.92 -17.33 -0.53
CA PRO A 224 -8.86 -16.45 -1.04
C PRO A 224 -9.30 -15.63 -2.26
N LYS A 225 -10.09 -16.21 -3.16
CA LYS A 225 -10.66 -15.51 -4.31
C LYS A 225 -11.57 -14.35 -3.91
N GLU A 226 -12.43 -14.54 -2.92
CA GLU A 226 -13.25 -13.45 -2.37
C GLU A 226 -12.38 -12.35 -1.75
N CYS A 227 -11.26 -12.71 -1.10
CA CYS A 227 -10.30 -11.75 -0.57
C CYS A 227 -9.58 -10.97 -1.68
N GLU A 228 -9.24 -11.64 -2.80
CA GLU A 228 -8.68 -10.98 -3.98
C GLU A 228 -9.66 -9.94 -4.54
N ARG A 229 -10.92 -10.30 -4.73
CA ARG A 229 -11.99 -9.39 -5.19
C ARG A 229 -12.19 -8.19 -4.27
N LEU A 230 -12.14 -8.39 -2.94
CA LEU A 230 -12.25 -7.32 -1.96
C LEU A 230 -11.07 -6.33 -2.03
N GLN A 231 -9.93 -6.72 -2.56
CA GLN A 231 -8.80 -5.84 -2.84
C GLN A 231 -8.79 -5.31 -4.29
N GLY A 232 -9.74 -5.75 -5.11
CA GLY A 232 -9.84 -5.32 -6.51
C GLY A 232 -8.88 -6.04 -7.46
N PHE A 233 -8.37 -7.21 -7.06
CA PHE A 233 -7.60 -8.08 -7.95
C PHE A 233 -8.51 -8.94 -8.81
N PRO A 234 -8.03 -9.39 -10.00
CA PRO A 234 -8.66 -10.46 -10.75
C PRO A 234 -8.75 -11.76 -9.95
N ASP A 235 -9.71 -12.61 -10.32
CA ASP A 235 -9.87 -13.94 -9.73
C ASP A 235 -8.60 -14.78 -9.91
N ASP A 236 -8.27 -15.54 -8.86
CA ASP A 236 -7.13 -16.45 -8.83
C ASP A 236 -5.76 -15.78 -9.01
N TRP A 237 -5.68 -14.46 -8.78
CA TRP A 237 -4.42 -13.68 -8.84
C TRP A 237 -3.30 -14.27 -7.98
N THR A 238 -3.64 -14.74 -6.79
CA THR A 238 -2.68 -15.33 -5.82
C THR A 238 -2.65 -16.84 -5.83
N LYS A 239 -3.42 -17.52 -6.70
CA LYS A 239 -3.59 -18.97 -6.70
C LYS A 239 -2.30 -19.71 -7.00
N GLU A 240 -1.52 -19.18 -7.92
CA GLU A 240 -0.26 -19.75 -8.37
C GLU A 240 0.84 -18.71 -8.39
N GLY A 241 2.05 -19.14 -8.05
CA GLY A 241 3.29 -18.40 -8.26
C GLY A 241 4.10 -19.00 -9.42
N MET A 242 5.35 -18.57 -9.56
CA MET A 242 6.28 -19.13 -10.56
C MET A 242 6.56 -20.61 -10.32
N ASP A 243 6.57 -21.05 -9.05
CA ASP A 243 6.93 -22.41 -8.66
C ASP A 243 5.70 -23.32 -8.43
N GLY A 244 4.49 -22.87 -8.79
CA GLY A 244 3.24 -23.63 -8.67
C GLY A 244 2.22 -23.05 -7.71
N LEU A 245 1.37 -23.92 -7.15
CA LEU A 245 0.22 -23.52 -6.31
C LEU A 245 0.69 -22.89 -4.98
N ILE A 246 0.03 -21.81 -4.63
CA ILE A 246 0.20 -21.10 -3.35
C ILE A 246 -0.87 -21.57 -2.35
N SER A 247 -0.46 -21.90 -1.13
CA SER A 247 -1.38 -22.31 -0.08
C SER A 247 -2.35 -21.17 0.31
N ASP A 248 -3.57 -21.52 0.68
CA ASP A 248 -4.60 -20.55 1.08
C ASP A 248 -4.13 -19.64 2.23
N THR A 249 -3.35 -20.18 3.17
CA THR A 249 -2.77 -19.37 4.27
C THR A 249 -1.91 -18.23 3.74
N GLN A 250 -1.06 -18.49 2.75
CA GLN A 250 -0.22 -17.45 2.13
C GLN A 250 -1.05 -16.50 1.28
N ARG A 251 -2.05 -16.99 0.56
CA ARG A 251 -2.98 -16.18 -0.22
C ARG A 251 -3.70 -15.17 0.67
N TYR A 252 -4.26 -15.59 1.80
CA TYR A 252 -4.89 -14.68 2.78
C TYR A 252 -3.91 -13.63 3.31
N LYS A 253 -2.69 -14.06 3.68
CA LYS A 253 -1.65 -13.15 4.16
C LYS A 253 -1.33 -12.08 3.13
N MET A 254 -1.12 -12.46 1.89
CA MET A 254 -0.78 -11.55 0.80
C MET A 254 -1.92 -10.58 0.47
N CYS A 255 -3.18 -11.06 0.40
CA CYS A 255 -4.34 -10.18 0.21
C CYS A 255 -4.50 -9.19 1.37
N GLY A 256 -4.26 -9.63 2.62
CA GLY A 256 -4.34 -8.77 3.80
C GLY A 256 -3.29 -7.65 3.81
N ASN A 257 -2.07 -7.94 3.32
CA ASN A 257 -0.98 -6.97 3.24
C ASN A 257 -1.08 -6.03 2.02
N SER A 258 -1.88 -6.39 1.02
CA SER A 258 -1.94 -5.60 -0.22
C SER A 258 -2.72 -4.31 -0.06
N VAL A 259 -2.46 -3.36 -0.96
CA VAL A 259 -3.29 -2.18 -1.17
C VAL A 259 -4.54 -2.54 -1.99
N THR A 260 -5.57 -1.70 -1.89
CA THR A 260 -6.78 -1.84 -2.72
C THR A 260 -6.54 -1.21 -4.08
N VAL A 261 -6.56 -2.03 -5.13
CA VAL A 261 -6.22 -1.64 -6.50
C VAL A 261 -7.03 -0.45 -7.04
N PRO A 262 -8.39 -0.40 -6.90
CA PRO A 262 -9.16 0.75 -7.36
C PRO A 262 -8.80 2.07 -6.69
N VAL A 263 -8.36 2.05 -5.42
CA VAL A 263 -7.90 3.26 -4.73
C VAL A 263 -6.63 3.80 -5.37
N ILE A 264 -5.68 2.91 -5.66
CA ILE A 264 -4.42 3.28 -6.34
C ILE A 264 -4.71 3.86 -7.72
N LYS A 265 -5.59 3.19 -8.50
CA LYS A 265 -6.01 3.67 -9.81
C LYS A 265 -6.51 5.12 -9.76
N GLU A 266 -7.37 5.45 -8.79
CA GLU A 266 -7.95 6.80 -8.68
C GLU A 266 -6.90 7.84 -8.28
N ILE A 267 -6.00 7.51 -7.33
CA ILE A 267 -4.90 8.41 -6.94
C ILE A 267 -3.99 8.68 -8.15
N ILE A 268 -3.62 7.64 -8.89
CA ILE A 268 -2.76 7.78 -10.06
C ILE A 268 -3.44 8.61 -11.15
N ASN A 269 -4.74 8.43 -11.41
CA ASN A 269 -5.47 9.27 -12.36
C ASN A 269 -5.42 10.74 -11.97
N LYS A 270 -5.50 11.07 -10.68
CA LYS A 270 -5.33 12.45 -10.20
C LYS A 270 -3.90 12.96 -10.37
N LEU A 271 -2.90 12.11 -10.14
CA LEU A 271 -1.48 12.47 -10.28
C LEU A 271 -1.06 12.82 -11.71
N ILE A 272 -1.72 12.24 -12.72
CA ILE A 272 -1.31 12.38 -14.13
C ILE A 272 -2.13 13.37 -14.95
N ASN A 273 -3.26 13.84 -14.42
CA ASN A 273 -4.17 14.77 -15.11
C ASN A 273 -3.74 16.25 -15.02
N TYR A 274 -2.42 16.51 -14.82
CA TYR A 274 -1.85 17.86 -14.75
C TYR A 274 -0.55 17.97 -15.56
#